data_96514c97fd26ad9d29c619761c1d4d6e
#
_entry.id   96514c97fd26ad9d29c619761c1d4d6e
#
_cell.length_a   1.000
_cell.length_b   1.000
_cell.length_c   1.000
_cell.angle_alpha   90.00
_cell.angle_beta   90.00
_cell.angle_gamma   90.00
#
_symmetry.space_group_name_H-M   'P 1'
#
loop_
_entity.id
_entity.type
_entity.pdbx_description
1 polymer ?
#
loop_
_entity_poly.entity_id
_entity_poly.type
_entity_poly.pdbx_seq_one_letter_code
_entity_poly.pdbx_strand_id
1 'polypeptide(L)'
;MLIDSASMYFRAFYGVPDSVTAPNGMPVNAVRGFTDMIATLITRYRPDRFVACLDNDWRPAFRVELLPSYKAHRVLRATPQGQPDVEEIPDLLTPQVPVLLAVLKAAGLASLGVDGFEADDVIATLAARADAAGDQVDVVSGDRDLIGVVTDRVRLLYTGRGIAKLEELTPDAVQAKYGIPCQYYPDFAVLRGDPSDGLPGVPGIGEKTASIAVSKFGPIEDILALAQTGDPAMSPTIRTKVLAAADYLAVAPAVVRGRTDLTVADLDDSLPRSDADPEMLDALGREFGLASSIERLRTAIASIA
;
A
#
# COMPACT_ATOMS: atom_id res chain seq x y z
N MET A 1 1.16 -13.77 1.07
CA MET A 1 0.40 -12.65 0.45
C MET A 1 0.25 -11.53 1.45
N LEU A 2 0.60 -10.31 1.07
CA LEU A 2 0.47 -9.09 1.89
C LEU A 2 -0.56 -8.18 1.24
N ILE A 3 -1.59 -7.78 1.99
CA ILE A 3 -2.69 -6.95 1.48
C ILE A 3 -2.57 -5.54 2.07
N ASP A 4 -2.50 -4.55 1.21
CA ASP A 4 -2.76 -3.15 1.57
C ASP A 4 -4.26 -2.98 1.83
N SER A 5 -4.64 -3.05 3.11
CA SER A 5 -6.05 -3.10 3.48
C SER A 5 -6.78 -1.81 3.18
N ALA A 6 -6.14 -0.66 3.39
CA ALA A 6 -6.75 0.64 3.13
C ALA A 6 -7.07 0.79 1.64
N SER A 7 -6.09 0.59 0.77
CA SER A 7 -6.27 0.63 -0.67
C SER A 7 -7.41 -0.30 -1.12
N MET A 8 -7.52 -1.48 -0.52
CA MET A 8 -8.52 -2.47 -0.91
C MET A 8 -9.93 -2.15 -0.42
N TYR A 9 -10.09 -1.68 0.86
CA TYR A 9 -11.44 -1.36 1.33
C TYR A 9 -11.97 -0.04 0.75
N PHE A 10 -11.11 0.95 0.49
CA PHE A 10 -11.51 2.14 -0.28
C PHE A 10 -11.97 1.75 -1.69
N ARG A 11 -11.24 0.87 -2.35
CA ARG A 11 -11.63 0.35 -3.66
C ARG A 11 -12.98 -0.36 -3.63
N ALA A 12 -13.21 -1.18 -2.60
CA ALA A 12 -14.49 -1.86 -2.40
C ALA A 12 -15.62 -0.84 -2.18
N PHE A 13 -15.38 0.16 -1.35
CA PHE A 13 -16.34 1.23 -1.04
C PHE A 13 -16.81 1.99 -2.31
N TYR A 14 -15.87 2.38 -3.17
CA TYR A 14 -16.20 3.09 -4.40
C TYR A 14 -16.62 2.17 -5.56
N GLY A 15 -16.28 0.90 -5.50
CA GLY A 15 -16.54 -0.06 -6.58
C GLY A 15 -17.83 -0.85 -6.42
N VAL A 16 -18.36 -0.97 -5.21
CA VAL A 16 -19.62 -1.66 -4.90
C VAL A 16 -20.69 -0.61 -4.56
N PRO A 17 -21.90 -0.69 -5.12
CA PRO A 17 -22.96 0.29 -4.84
C PRO A 17 -23.27 0.39 -3.34
N ASP A 18 -23.48 1.60 -2.84
CA ASP A 18 -23.85 1.91 -1.46
C ASP A 18 -25.26 1.42 -1.08
N SER A 19 -26.08 1.08 -2.08
CA SER A 19 -27.37 0.39 -1.90
C SER A 19 -27.22 -1.04 -1.34
N VAL A 20 -26.01 -1.57 -1.27
CA VAL A 20 -25.72 -2.82 -0.58
C VAL A 20 -25.67 -2.54 0.92
N THR A 21 -26.78 -2.85 1.61
CA THR A 21 -26.96 -2.54 3.02
C THR A 21 -27.18 -3.77 3.88
N ALA A 22 -26.84 -3.66 5.16
CA ALA A 22 -27.21 -4.59 6.21
C ALA A 22 -28.74 -4.53 6.48
N PRO A 23 -29.33 -5.51 7.19
CA PRO A 23 -30.74 -5.50 7.58
C PRO A 23 -31.18 -4.23 8.34
N ASN A 24 -30.28 -3.58 9.06
CA ASN A 24 -30.54 -2.34 9.77
C ASN A 24 -30.41 -1.07 8.91
N GLY A 25 -30.12 -1.22 7.61
CA GLY A 25 -29.96 -0.12 6.66
C GLY A 25 -28.55 0.47 6.57
N MET A 26 -27.59 0.02 7.39
CA MET A 26 -26.19 0.46 7.30
C MET A 26 -25.56 -0.03 5.99
N PRO A 27 -24.89 0.85 5.20
CA PRO A 27 -24.11 0.40 4.06
C PRO A 27 -23.01 -0.57 4.47
N VAL A 28 -22.85 -1.66 3.71
CA VAL A 28 -21.83 -2.71 3.92
C VAL A 28 -21.09 -3.05 2.63
N ASN A 29 -21.16 -2.16 1.66
CA ASN A 29 -20.53 -2.30 0.36
C ASN A 29 -19.01 -2.49 0.45
N ALA A 30 -18.32 -1.77 1.33
CA ALA A 30 -16.87 -1.92 1.56
C ALA A 30 -16.56 -3.30 2.17
N VAL A 31 -17.27 -3.71 3.22
CA VAL A 31 -17.06 -5.01 3.87
C VAL A 31 -17.29 -6.14 2.88
N ARG A 32 -18.43 -6.11 2.18
CA ARG A 32 -18.77 -7.12 1.18
C ARG A 32 -17.73 -7.19 0.07
N GLY A 33 -17.40 -6.05 -0.53
CA GLY A 33 -16.45 -5.99 -1.64
C GLY A 33 -15.05 -6.43 -1.24
N PHE A 34 -14.58 -5.99 -0.07
CA PHE A 34 -13.27 -6.40 0.46
C PHE A 34 -13.23 -7.92 0.73
N THR A 35 -14.24 -8.48 1.41
CA THR A 35 -14.32 -9.93 1.69
C THR A 35 -14.33 -10.74 0.39
N ASP A 36 -15.08 -10.30 -0.62
CA ASP A 36 -15.15 -10.97 -1.94
C ASP A 36 -13.82 -10.86 -2.70
N MET A 37 -13.11 -9.73 -2.58
CA MET A 37 -11.77 -9.55 -3.17
C MET A 37 -10.76 -10.50 -2.53
N ILE A 38 -10.75 -10.61 -1.19
CA ILE A 38 -9.87 -11.55 -0.47
C ILE A 38 -10.15 -13.00 -0.90
N ALA A 39 -11.41 -13.40 -0.94
CA ALA A 39 -11.80 -14.75 -1.41
C ALA A 39 -11.30 -15.02 -2.83
N THR A 40 -11.42 -14.04 -3.73
CA THR A 40 -10.95 -14.14 -5.12
C THR A 40 -9.42 -14.27 -5.19
N LEU A 41 -8.70 -13.48 -4.41
CA LEU A 41 -7.23 -13.50 -4.36
C LEU A 41 -6.71 -14.83 -3.80
N ILE A 42 -7.28 -15.30 -2.70
CA ILE A 42 -6.94 -16.61 -2.11
C ILE A 42 -7.18 -17.73 -3.12
N THR A 43 -8.34 -17.76 -3.78
CA THR A 43 -8.68 -18.81 -4.77
C THR A 43 -7.71 -18.78 -5.96
N ARG A 44 -7.35 -17.58 -6.44
CA ARG A 44 -6.53 -17.42 -7.65
C ARG A 44 -5.05 -17.69 -7.41
N TYR A 45 -4.50 -17.18 -6.30
CA TYR A 45 -3.06 -17.19 -6.04
C TYR A 45 -2.63 -18.25 -5.03
N ARG A 46 -3.57 -18.84 -4.28
CA ARG A 46 -3.37 -19.95 -3.33
C ARG A 46 -2.19 -19.72 -2.37
N PRO A 47 -2.18 -18.62 -1.62
CA PRO A 47 -1.07 -18.33 -0.71
C PRO A 47 -1.06 -19.27 0.48
N ASP A 48 0.13 -19.65 0.95
CA ASP A 48 0.30 -20.41 2.21
C ASP A 48 0.17 -19.51 3.44
N ARG A 49 0.51 -18.21 3.28
CA ARG A 49 0.54 -17.20 4.34
C ARG A 49 -0.19 -15.94 3.88
N PHE A 50 -0.87 -15.27 4.83
CA PHE A 50 -1.69 -14.09 4.54
C PHE A 50 -1.58 -13.07 5.67
N VAL A 51 -1.35 -11.80 5.31
CA VAL A 51 -1.41 -10.67 6.24
C VAL A 51 -2.17 -9.51 5.62
N ALA A 52 -3.21 -9.05 6.29
CA ALA A 52 -3.85 -7.77 6.01
C ALA A 52 -3.08 -6.66 6.73
N CYS A 53 -2.30 -5.87 6.00
CA CYS A 53 -1.53 -4.75 6.55
C CYS A 53 -2.43 -3.53 6.75
N LEU A 54 -2.30 -2.86 7.89
CA LEU A 54 -3.19 -1.79 8.33
C LEU A 54 -2.43 -0.47 8.50
N ASP A 55 -3.09 0.64 8.17
CA ASP A 55 -2.65 1.99 8.54
C ASP A 55 -3.04 2.27 10.01
N ASN A 56 -2.08 2.11 10.92
CA ASN A 56 -2.28 2.59 12.29
C ASN A 56 -2.05 4.11 12.38
N ASP A 57 -1.24 4.64 11.46
CA ASP A 57 -1.08 6.06 11.22
C ASP A 57 -0.94 6.33 9.72
N TRP A 58 -1.98 6.86 9.08
CA TRP A 58 -2.04 7.13 7.63
C TRP A 58 -1.16 8.33 7.19
N ARG A 59 -0.69 9.14 8.16
CA ARG A 59 0.14 10.33 7.95
C ARG A 59 1.17 10.47 9.07
N PRO A 60 2.19 9.59 9.11
CA PRO A 60 3.15 9.50 10.20
C PRO A 60 3.88 10.81 10.50
N ALA A 61 4.04 11.12 11.79
CA ALA A 61 4.65 12.37 12.24
C ALA A 61 6.06 12.57 11.64
N PHE A 62 6.87 11.51 11.54
CA PHE A 62 8.22 11.61 10.97
C PHE A 62 8.23 12.03 9.50
N ARG A 63 7.21 11.64 8.71
CA ARG A 63 7.06 12.10 7.32
C ARG A 63 6.64 13.55 7.24
N VAL A 64 5.72 13.95 8.11
CA VAL A 64 5.21 15.35 8.21
C VAL A 64 6.30 16.31 8.66
N GLU A 65 7.15 15.90 9.61
CA GLU A 65 8.30 16.69 10.06
C GLU A 65 9.30 16.96 8.94
N LEU A 66 9.54 15.95 8.08
CA LEU A 66 10.42 16.07 6.92
C LEU A 66 9.79 16.86 5.77
N LEU A 67 8.50 16.61 5.51
CA LEU A 67 7.76 17.23 4.40
C LEU A 67 6.32 17.58 4.84
N PRO A 68 6.06 18.78 5.34
CA PRO A 68 4.73 19.17 5.83
C PRO A 68 3.59 19.07 4.80
N SER A 69 3.90 19.12 3.52
CA SER A 69 2.93 18.91 2.43
C SER A 69 2.47 17.46 2.26
N TYR A 70 3.18 16.48 2.87
CA TYR A 70 2.85 15.06 2.76
C TYR A 70 1.41 14.79 3.18
N LYS A 71 0.59 14.33 2.25
CA LYS A 71 -0.85 14.04 2.40
C LYS A 71 -1.68 15.17 3.08
N ALA A 72 -1.17 16.42 3.10
CA ALA A 72 -1.82 17.53 3.82
C ALA A 72 -3.25 17.84 3.33
N HIS A 73 -3.52 17.57 2.05
CA HIS A 73 -4.84 17.77 1.44
C HIS A 73 -5.89 16.75 1.88
N ARG A 74 -5.48 15.65 2.56
CA ARG A 74 -6.40 14.64 3.11
C ARG A 74 -6.75 14.91 4.58
N VAL A 75 -6.18 15.92 5.20
CA VAL A 75 -6.41 16.24 6.62
C VAL A 75 -7.75 16.94 6.80
N LEU A 76 -8.72 16.25 7.43
CA LEU A 76 -9.97 16.85 7.86
C LEU A 76 -9.76 17.75 9.10
N ARG A 77 -8.95 17.27 10.06
CA ARG A 77 -8.62 18.00 11.28
C ARG A 77 -7.24 17.59 11.79
N ALA A 78 -6.36 18.59 11.97
CA ALA A 78 -5.09 18.38 12.65
C ALA A 78 -5.30 18.09 14.14
N THR A 79 -4.50 17.17 14.68
CA THR A 79 -4.53 16.81 16.10
C THR A 79 -3.30 17.35 16.83
N PRO A 80 -3.32 17.41 18.18
CA PRO A 80 -2.14 17.77 18.95
C PRO A 80 -0.97 16.81 18.68
N GLN A 81 0.24 17.33 18.83
CA GLN A 81 1.47 16.57 18.64
C GLN A 81 1.44 15.23 19.40
N GLY A 82 1.79 14.13 18.72
CA GLY A 82 1.80 12.78 19.30
C GLY A 82 0.51 11.96 19.09
N GLN A 83 -0.45 12.49 18.34
CA GLN A 83 -1.64 11.76 17.88
C GLN A 83 -1.76 11.87 16.35
N PRO A 84 -2.22 10.81 15.65
CA PRO A 84 -2.48 10.88 14.22
C PRO A 84 -3.47 11.97 13.84
N ASP A 85 -3.22 12.67 12.73
CA ASP A 85 -4.20 13.60 12.16
C ASP A 85 -5.46 12.84 11.73
N VAL A 86 -6.63 13.52 11.81
CA VAL A 86 -7.89 12.92 11.35
C VAL A 86 -7.97 13.03 9.83
N GLU A 87 -8.00 11.87 9.16
CA GLU A 87 -8.18 11.79 7.72
C GLU A 87 -9.62 12.11 7.31
N GLU A 88 -9.78 12.74 6.15
CA GLU A 88 -11.08 12.90 5.51
C GLU A 88 -11.51 11.55 4.90
N ILE A 89 -12.27 10.77 5.66
CA ILE A 89 -12.82 9.48 5.24
C ILE A 89 -14.33 9.64 5.04
N PRO A 90 -14.94 9.02 4.00
CA PRO A 90 -16.38 9.05 3.84
C PRO A 90 -17.11 8.55 5.09
N ASP A 91 -18.08 9.32 5.58
CA ASP A 91 -18.86 9.00 6.79
C ASP A 91 -19.46 7.59 6.75
N LEU A 92 -19.86 7.12 5.57
CA LEU A 92 -20.44 5.79 5.35
C LEU A 92 -19.41 4.66 5.36
N LEU A 93 -18.10 4.95 5.20
CA LEU A 93 -17.03 3.97 5.26
C LEU A 93 -16.57 3.71 6.70
N THR A 94 -16.48 4.75 7.49
CA THR A 94 -15.96 4.69 8.87
C THR A 94 -16.58 3.55 9.70
N PRO A 95 -17.93 3.35 9.75
CA PRO A 95 -18.53 2.26 10.53
C PRO A 95 -18.28 0.87 9.93
N GLN A 96 -17.86 0.77 8.69
CA GLN A 96 -17.62 -0.51 8.01
C GLN A 96 -16.24 -1.11 8.35
N VAL A 97 -15.23 -0.28 8.65
CA VAL A 97 -13.86 -0.77 8.93
C VAL A 97 -13.81 -1.72 10.13
N PRO A 98 -14.43 -1.43 11.30
CA PRO A 98 -14.45 -2.38 12.41
C PRO A 98 -15.12 -3.72 12.06
N VAL A 99 -16.19 -3.71 11.25
CA VAL A 99 -16.86 -4.94 10.80
C VAL A 99 -15.96 -5.77 9.91
N LEU A 100 -15.23 -5.11 9.00
CA LEU A 100 -14.26 -5.75 8.13
C LEU A 100 -13.16 -6.45 8.94
N LEU A 101 -12.57 -5.76 9.91
CA LEU A 101 -11.55 -6.33 10.79
C LEU A 101 -12.10 -7.49 11.64
N ALA A 102 -13.36 -7.40 12.09
CA ALA A 102 -14.03 -8.49 12.80
C ALA A 102 -14.21 -9.73 11.91
N VAL A 103 -14.54 -9.54 10.62
CA VAL A 103 -14.63 -10.65 9.64
C VAL A 103 -13.28 -11.32 9.45
N LEU A 104 -12.19 -10.55 9.24
CA LEU A 104 -10.85 -11.12 9.11
C LEU A 104 -10.46 -11.93 10.34
N LYS A 105 -10.64 -11.35 11.53
CA LYS A 105 -10.31 -12.00 12.81
C LYS A 105 -11.10 -13.29 13.00
N ALA A 106 -12.42 -13.28 12.79
CA ALA A 106 -13.26 -14.45 12.95
C ALA A 106 -12.96 -15.55 11.92
N ALA A 107 -12.54 -15.15 10.71
CA ALA A 107 -12.06 -16.09 9.69
C ALA A 107 -10.66 -16.65 9.99
N GLY A 108 -9.92 -16.10 10.96
CA GLY A 108 -8.56 -16.49 11.28
C GLY A 108 -7.50 -15.90 10.36
N LEU A 109 -7.84 -14.88 9.58
CA LEU A 109 -6.91 -14.19 8.70
C LEU A 109 -6.12 -13.15 9.50
N ALA A 110 -4.79 -13.24 9.44
CA ALA A 110 -3.91 -12.34 10.15
C ALA A 110 -4.05 -10.90 9.68
N SER A 111 -4.03 -9.97 10.64
CA SER A 111 -3.95 -8.53 10.36
C SER A 111 -2.87 -7.89 11.23
N LEU A 112 -2.12 -6.93 10.66
CA LEU A 112 -1.00 -6.28 11.32
C LEU A 112 -0.93 -4.80 10.95
N GLY A 113 -0.90 -3.95 11.95
CA GLY A 113 -0.54 -2.54 11.85
C GLY A 113 0.53 -2.22 12.90
N VAL A 114 1.30 -1.19 12.68
CA VAL A 114 2.33 -0.70 13.62
C VAL A 114 2.05 0.77 13.93
N ASP A 115 1.94 1.11 15.21
CA ASP A 115 1.64 2.47 15.64
C ASP A 115 2.70 3.46 15.15
N GLY A 116 2.25 4.57 14.57
CA GLY A 116 3.10 5.59 13.98
C GLY A 116 3.61 5.26 12.57
N PHE A 117 3.06 4.21 11.92
CA PHE A 117 3.45 3.79 10.56
C PHE A 117 2.25 3.46 9.69
N GLU A 118 2.47 3.56 8.38
CA GLU A 118 1.49 3.22 7.35
C GLU A 118 1.54 1.71 7.01
N ALA A 119 0.49 1.22 6.37
CA ALA A 119 0.46 -0.14 5.82
C ALA A 119 1.65 -0.41 4.87
N ASP A 120 2.07 0.59 4.10
CA ASP A 120 3.20 0.51 3.17
C ASP A 120 4.52 0.18 3.89
N ASP A 121 4.75 0.73 5.08
CA ASP A 121 5.92 0.44 5.91
C ASP A 121 5.88 -1.01 6.44
N VAL A 122 4.69 -1.46 6.85
CA VAL A 122 4.47 -2.85 7.28
C VAL A 122 4.72 -3.81 6.12
N ILE A 123 4.15 -3.52 4.95
CA ILE A 123 4.34 -4.30 3.72
C ILE A 123 5.82 -4.36 3.33
N ALA A 124 6.50 -3.22 3.28
CA ALA A 124 7.91 -3.16 2.92
C ALA A 124 8.79 -3.97 3.89
N THR A 125 8.50 -3.89 5.19
CA THR A 125 9.21 -4.66 6.22
C THR A 125 8.99 -6.17 6.07
N LEU A 126 7.72 -6.60 5.92
CA LEU A 126 7.39 -8.02 5.79
C LEU A 126 7.90 -8.59 4.46
N ALA A 127 7.76 -7.85 3.37
CA ALA A 127 8.26 -8.25 2.05
C ALA A 127 9.79 -8.42 2.05
N ALA A 128 10.52 -7.47 2.63
CA ALA A 128 11.98 -7.55 2.74
C ALA A 128 12.44 -8.76 3.59
N ARG A 129 11.75 -9.07 4.68
CA ARG A 129 12.05 -10.24 5.53
C ARG A 129 11.78 -11.54 4.80
N ALA A 130 10.65 -11.65 4.11
CA ALA A 130 10.28 -12.84 3.36
C ALA A 130 11.21 -13.07 2.16
N ASP A 131 11.58 -12.00 1.43
CA ASP A 131 12.56 -12.07 0.35
C ASP A 131 13.93 -12.55 0.85
N ALA A 132 14.41 -12.01 1.97
CA ALA A 132 15.65 -12.44 2.61
C ALA A 132 15.61 -13.90 3.09
N ALA A 133 14.43 -14.41 3.47
CA ALA A 133 14.21 -15.83 3.81
C ALA A 133 14.10 -16.73 2.57
N GLY A 134 14.00 -16.16 1.36
CA GLY A 134 13.85 -16.89 0.10
C GLY A 134 12.41 -17.19 -0.31
N ASP A 135 11.44 -16.62 0.39
CA ASP A 135 10.01 -16.80 0.12
C ASP A 135 9.54 -15.99 -1.10
N GLN A 136 8.51 -16.50 -1.79
CA GLN A 136 7.81 -15.74 -2.82
C GLN A 136 6.72 -14.87 -2.17
N VAL A 137 6.62 -13.61 -2.57
CA VAL A 137 5.69 -12.64 -1.97
C VAL A 137 4.80 -12.01 -3.04
N ASP A 138 3.50 -12.10 -2.81
CA ASP A 138 2.48 -11.33 -3.53
C ASP A 138 2.08 -10.14 -2.64
N VAL A 139 2.40 -8.93 -3.06
CA VAL A 139 1.89 -7.68 -2.47
C VAL A 139 0.67 -7.25 -3.27
N VAL A 140 -0.45 -6.99 -2.62
CA VAL A 140 -1.71 -6.59 -3.27
C VAL A 140 -2.04 -5.16 -2.88
N SER A 141 -1.98 -4.23 -3.82
CA SER A 141 -2.32 -2.82 -3.60
C SER A 141 -2.78 -2.11 -4.86
N GLY A 142 -3.53 -1.04 -4.70
CA GLY A 142 -3.82 -0.04 -5.74
C GLY A 142 -2.80 1.10 -5.78
N ASP A 143 -1.81 1.08 -4.89
CA ASP A 143 -0.75 2.08 -4.84
C ASP A 143 0.48 1.64 -5.65
N ARG A 144 1.02 2.56 -6.44
CA ARG A 144 2.21 2.33 -7.25
C ARG A 144 3.51 2.57 -6.48
N ASP A 145 3.45 3.22 -5.33
CA ASP A 145 4.66 3.49 -4.55
C ASP A 145 5.26 2.19 -4.01
N LEU A 146 4.41 1.17 -3.83
CA LEU A 146 4.82 -0.21 -3.55
C LEU A 146 5.56 -0.91 -4.70
N ILE A 147 5.72 -0.29 -5.87
CA ILE A 147 6.65 -0.81 -6.90
C ILE A 147 8.09 -0.87 -6.34
N GLY A 148 8.43 0.03 -5.41
CA GLY A 148 9.74 0.06 -4.78
C GLY A 148 10.15 -1.21 -4.03
N VAL A 149 9.17 -2.03 -3.60
CA VAL A 149 9.43 -3.30 -2.88
C VAL A 149 9.57 -4.52 -3.80
N VAL A 150 9.33 -4.34 -5.11
CA VAL A 150 9.37 -5.45 -6.08
C VAL A 150 10.80 -5.92 -6.31
N THR A 151 10.99 -7.25 -6.21
CA THR A 151 12.26 -7.97 -6.46
C THR A 151 11.99 -9.20 -7.32
N ASP A 152 12.98 -10.06 -7.52
CA ASP A 152 12.80 -11.34 -8.22
C ASP A 152 11.85 -12.31 -7.46
N ARG A 153 11.64 -12.09 -6.15
CA ARG A 153 10.73 -12.90 -5.31
C ARG A 153 9.50 -12.15 -4.84
N VAL A 154 9.49 -10.83 -4.92
CA VAL A 154 8.37 -9.99 -4.52
C VAL A 154 7.75 -9.37 -5.76
N ARG A 155 6.48 -9.63 -6.03
CA ARG A 155 5.73 -8.95 -7.09
C ARG A 155 4.57 -8.13 -6.53
N LEU A 156 4.23 -7.06 -7.21
CA LEU A 156 3.06 -6.25 -6.88
C LEU A 156 1.89 -6.66 -7.79
N LEU A 157 0.85 -7.16 -7.18
CA LEU A 157 -0.46 -7.38 -7.78
C LEU A 157 -1.24 -6.06 -7.74
N TYR A 158 -1.01 -5.23 -8.77
CA TYR A 158 -1.55 -3.88 -8.83
C TYR A 158 -3.02 -3.88 -9.20
N THR A 159 -3.85 -3.38 -8.29
CA THR A 159 -5.32 -3.39 -8.40
C THR A 159 -5.91 -2.11 -8.98
N GLY A 160 -5.10 -1.21 -9.55
CA GLY A 160 -5.54 0.09 -10.07
C GLY A 160 -6.76 0.05 -11.01
N ARG A 161 -6.98 -1.06 -11.71
CA ARG A 161 -8.15 -1.29 -12.57
C ARG A 161 -9.14 -2.34 -12.01
N GLY A 162 -9.05 -2.62 -10.70
CA GLY A 162 -9.84 -3.65 -10.02
C GLY A 162 -9.23 -5.05 -10.10
N ILE A 163 -9.72 -5.95 -9.24
CA ILE A 163 -9.22 -7.33 -9.10
C ILE A 163 -9.37 -8.14 -10.40
N ALA A 164 -10.44 -7.92 -11.16
CA ALA A 164 -10.66 -8.63 -12.43
C ALA A 164 -9.63 -8.28 -13.50
N LYS A 165 -9.02 -7.08 -13.43
CA LYS A 165 -8.02 -6.57 -14.39
C LYS A 165 -6.70 -6.25 -13.69
N LEU A 166 -6.37 -7.02 -12.68
CA LEU A 166 -5.16 -6.92 -11.91
C LEU A 166 -3.93 -7.04 -12.83
N GLU A 167 -2.95 -6.14 -12.62
CA GLU A 167 -1.68 -6.11 -13.35
C GLU A 167 -0.59 -6.68 -12.45
N GLU A 168 0.14 -7.67 -12.94
CA GLU A 168 1.26 -8.26 -12.21
C GLU A 168 2.54 -7.48 -12.54
N LEU A 169 3.03 -6.71 -11.57
CA LEU A 169 4.25 -5.92 -11.71
C LEU A 169 5.44 -6.71 -11.14
N THR A 170 6.22 -7.25 -12.06
CA THR A 170 7.51 -7.89 -11.83
C THR A 170 8.64 -6.93 -12.25
N PRO A 171 9.92 -7.20 -11.94
CA PRO A 171 11.02 -6.36 -12.42
C PRO A 171 10.99 -6.09 -13.92
N ASP A 172 10.75 -7.13 -14.73
CA ASP A 172 10.64 -7.00 -16.18
C ASP A 172 9.45 -6.13 -16.61
N ALA A 173 8.29 -6.31 -15.97
CA ALA A 173 7.10 -5.51 -16.27
C ALA A 173 7.29 -4.04 -15.91
N VAL A 174 7.95 -3.74 -14.79
CA VAL A 174 8.28 -2.37 -14.38
C VAL A 174 9.31 -1.76 -15.32
N GLN A 175 10.37 -2.49 -15.66
CA GLN A 175 11.36 -2.03 -16.63
C GLN A 175 10.73 -1.74 -18.00
N ALA A 176 9.85 -2.61 -18.49
CA ALA A 176 9.15 -2.41 -19.76
C ALA A 176 8.22 -1.19 -19.74
N LYS A 177 7.56 -0.94 -18.59
CA LYS A 177 6.54 0.12 -18.46
C LYS A 177 7.13 1.48 -18.15
N TYR A 178 8.09 1.56 -17.23
CA TYR A 178 8.65 2.80 -16.71
C TYR A 178 10.09 3.07 -17.15
N GLY A 179 10.78 2.06 -17.69
CA GLY A 179 12.19 2.15 -18.12
C GLY A 179 13.18 2.27 -16.95
N ILE A 180 12.78 1.83 -15.76
CA ILE A 180 13.58 1.96 -14.53
C ILE A 180 13.61 0.64 -13.74
N PRO A 181 14.68 0.37 -12.96
CA PRO A 181 14.66 -0.67 -11.95
C PRO A 181 13.65 -0.37 -10.84
N CYS A 182 13.01 -1.40 -10.30
CA CYS A 182 11.94 -1.27 -9.29
C CYS A 182 12.37 -0.46 -8.07
N GLN A 183 13.58 -0.72 -7.55
CA GLN A 183 14.11 -0.04 -6.36
C GLN A 183 14.22 1.48 -6.52
N TYR A 184 14.25 2.01 -7.75
CA TYR A 184 14.31 3.44 -8.03
C TYR A 184 12.94 4.07 -8.31
N TYR A 185 11.85 3.30 -8.16
CA TYR A 185 10.51 3.87 -8.32
C TYR A 185 10.21 5.00 -7.32
N PRO A 186 10.57 4.88 -6.02
CA PRO A 186 10.44 5.99 -5.08
C PRO A 186 11.22 7.24 -5.52
N ASP A 187 12.44 7.07 -5.99
CA ASP A 187 13.28 8.18 -6.47
C ASP A 187 12.71 8.84 -7.75
N PHE A 188 12.16 8.00 -8.62
CA PHE A 188 11.43 8.48 -9.79
C PHE A 188 10.20 9.31 -9.40
N ALA A 189 9.40 8.85 -8.42
CA ALA A 189 8.26 9.58 -7.89
C ALA A 189 8.67 10.91 -7.25
N VAL A 190 9.77 10.91 -6.47
CA VAL A 190 10.35 12.14 -5.88
C VAL A 190 10.72 13.17 -6.97
N LEU A 191 11.39 12.74 -8.04
CA LEU A 191 11.79 13.66 -9.12
C LEU A 191 10.58 14.20 -9.89
N ARG A 192 9.66 13.32 -10.25
CA ARG A 192 8.46 13.67 -11.04
C ARG A 192 7.47 14.50 -10.24
N GLY A 193 7.41 14.27 -8.93
CA GLY A 193 6.34 14.67 -8.04
C GLY A 193 5.18 13.67 -8.04
N ASP A 194 4.45 13.66 -6.93
CA ASP A 194 3.19 12.93 -6.77
C ASP A 194 2.18 13.78 -6.00
N PRO A 195 1.18 14.36 -6.71
CA PRO A 195 0.15 15.17 -6.06
C PRO A 195 -0.71 14.39 -5.07
N SER A 196 -0.87 13.06 -5.25
CA SER A 196 -1.66 12.22 -4.35
C SER A 196 -1.04 12.10 -2.96
N ASP A 197 0.28 12.25 -2.87
CA ASP A 197 1.05 12.26 -1.62
C ASP A 197 1.57 13.64 -1.23
N GLY A 198 1.22 14.67 -2.00
CA GLY A 198 1.65 16.03 -1.72
C GLY A 198 3.13 16.27 -2.03
N LEU A 199 3.73 15.45 -2.90
CA LEU A 199 5.11 15.62 -3.34
C LEU A 199 5.18 16.63 -4.49
N PRO A 200 5.91 17.76 -4.32
CA PRO A 200 5.95 18.80 -5.34
C PRO A 200 6.75 18.40 -6.58
N GLY A 201 7.68 17.46 -6.45
CA GLY A 201 8.63 17.12 -7.49
C GLY A 201 9.69 18.21 -7.73
N VAL A 202 10.54 17.97 -8.73
CA VAL A 202 11.54 18.95 -9.17
C VAL A 202 10.95 19.77 -10.33
N PRO A 203 10.82 21.09 -10.21
CA PRO A 203 10.24 21.92 -11.26
C PRO A 203 10.89 21.71 -12.62
N GLY A 204 10.06 21.34 -13.60
CA GLY A 204 10.51 21.07 -14.97
C GLY A 204 11.18 19.70 -15.19
N ILE A 205 11.13 18.80 -14.21
CA ILE A 205 11.45 17.37 -14.37
C ILE A 205 10.14 16.61 -14.39
N GLY A 206 9.70 16.18 -15.57
CA GLY A 206 8.55 15.30 -15.74
C GLY A 206 8.96 13.84 -15.87
N GLU A 207 7.99 12.95 -16.06
CA GLU A 207 8.13 11.50 -16.07
C GLU A 207 9.32 11.01 -16.92
N LYS A 208 9.42 11.43 -18.18
CA LYS A 208 10.52 11.01 -19.08
C LYS A 208 11.89 11.40 -18.56
N THR A 209 12.04 12.63 -18.05
CA THR A 209 13.33 13.10 -17.53
C THR A 209 13.68 12.42 -16.22
N ALA A 210 12.71 12.21 -15.35
CA ALA A 210 12.89 11.48 -14.10
C ALA A 210 13.33 10.03 -14.35
N SER A 211 12.66 9.33 -15.27
CA SER A 211 13.02 7.95 -15.66
C SER A 211 14.46 7.88 -16.16
N ILE A 212 14.87 8.78 -17.08
CA ILE A 212 16.26 8.84 -17.58
C ILE A 212 17.24 9.13 -16.44
N ALA A 213 16.90 10.05 -15.53
CA ALA A 213 17.78 10.43 -14.45
C ALA A 213 18.06 9.25 -13.50
N VAL A 214 17.04 8.58 -13.00
CA VAL A 214 17.22 7.44 -12.07
C VAL A 214 17.85 6.23 -12.76
N SER A 215 17.53 5.96 -14.02
CA SER A 215 18.15 4.86 -14.76
C SER A 215 19.63 5.08 -15.03
N LYS A 216 20.02 6.34 -15.23
CA LYS A 216 21.41 6.68 -15.61
C LYS A 216 22.30 6.95 -14.41
N PHE A 217 21.74 7.59 -13.38
CA PHE A 217 22.52 8.12 -12.26
C PHE A 217 22.22 7.44 -10.93
N GLY A 218 21.21 6.55 -10.87
CA GLY A 218 20.85 5.85 -9.64
C GLY A 218 19.91 6.64 -8.74
N PRO A 219 19.99 6.43 -7.42
CA PRO A 219 19.09 7.04 -6.43
C PRO A 219 19.32 8.56 -6.29
N ILE A 220 18.42 9.24 -5.59
CA ILE A 220 18.47 10.71 -5.40
C ILE A 220 19.79 11.17 -4.78
N GLU A 221 20.33 10.40 -3.85
CA GLU A 221 21.59 10.70 -3.18
C GLU A 221 22.76 10.83 -4.20
N ASP A 222 22.83 9.90 -5.15
CA ASP A 222 23.83 9.91 -6.22
C ASP A 222 23.57 11.04 -7.21
N ILE A 223 22.31 11.27 -7.57
CA ILE A 223 21.90 12.39 -8.45
C ILE A 223 22.31 13.73 -7.85
N LEU A 224 22.08 13.94 -6.55
CA LEU A 224 22.49 15.16 -5.83
C LEU A 224 24.02 15.31 -5.80
N ALA A 225 24.75 14.24 -5.47
CA ALA A 225 26.19 14.25 -5.41
C ALA A 225 26.82 14.61 -6.77
N LEU A 226 26.33 14.01 -7.87
CA LEU A 226 26.76 14.32 -9.24
C LEU A 226 26.43 15.77 -9.63
N ALA A 227 25.29 16.30 -9.22
CA ALA A 227 24.92 17.68 -9.46
C ALA A 227 25.86 18.66 -8.73
N GLN A 228 26.19 18.37 -7.46
CA GLN A 228 27.06 19.19 -6.62
C GLN A 228 28.52 19.18 -7.10
N THR A 229 29.05 18.04 -7.51
CA THR A 229 30.43 17.92 -8.02
C THR A 229 30.57 18.45 -9.43
N GLY A 230 29.48 18.71 -10.13
CA GLY A 230 29.51 19.20 -11.48
C GLY A 230 29.90 18.16 -12.53
N ASP A 231 29.53 16.88 -12.29
CA ASP A 231 29.86 15.77 -13.19
C ASP A 231 29.42 16.05 -14.63
N PRO A 232 30.30 15.89 -15.63
CA PRO A 232 29.98 16.17 -17.03
C PRO A 232 28.96 15.22 -17.65
N ALA A 233 28.68 14.07 -17.01
CA ALA A 233 27.63 13.15 -17.45
C ALA A 233 26.22 13.71 -17.24
N MET A 234 26.06 14.69 -16.34
CA MET A 234 24.81 15.40 -16.09
C MET A 234 24.75 16.71 -16.87
N SER A 235 23.70 16.87 -17.70
CA SER A 235 23.53 18.10 -18.48
C SER A 235 23.38 19.32 -17.56
N PRO A 236 23.90 20.52 -17.98
CA PRO A 236 23.78 21.74 -17.18
C PRO A 236 22.34 22.08 -16.80
N THR A 237 21.38 21.83 -17.68
CA THR A 237 19.95 22.07 -17.43
C THR A 237 19.40 21.20 -16.31
N ILE A 238 19.70 19.90 -16.30
CA ILE A 238 19.27 18.98 -15.24
C ILE A 238 19.97 19.34 -13.93
N ARG A 239 21.28 19.61 -13.97
CA ARG A 239 22.04 20.03 -12.80
C ARG A 239 21.44 21.26 -12.12
N THR A 240 21.14 22.31 -12.89
CA THR A 240 20.54 23.54 -12.34
C THR A 240 19.21 23.24 -11.64
N LYS A 241 18.36 22.39 -12.23
CA LYS A 241 17.05 22.02 -11.63
C LYS A 241 17.23 21.20 -10.35
N VAL A 242 18.12 20.21 -10.36
CA VAL A 242 18.43 19.37 -9.20
C VAL A 242 18.97 20.21 -8.05
N LEU A 243 19.95 21.10 -8.32
CA LEU A 243 20.53 21.99 -7.30
C LEU A 243 19.51 22.99 -6.75
N ALA A 244 18.60 23.49 -7.58
CA ALA A 244 17.54 24.40 -7.14
C ALA A 244 16.51 23.70 -6.22
N ALA A 245 16.38 22.36 -6.28
CA ALA A 245 15.50 21.55 -5.44
C ALA A 245 16.27 20.76 -4.37
N ALA A 246 17.51 21.09 -4.08
CA ALA A 246 18.39 20.28 -3.22
C ALA A 246 17.80 20.04 -1.82
N ASP A 247 17.19 21.04 -1.19
CA ASP A 247 16.58 20.91 0.14
C ASP A 247 15.42 19.91 0.14
N TYR A 248 14.58 19.95 -0.89
CA TYR A 248 13.49 18.97 -1.07
C TYR A 248 14.05 17.57 -1.32
N LEU A 249 15.02 17.44 -2.23
CA LEU A 249 15.62 16.16 -2.59
C LEU A 249 16.40 15.52 -1.44
N ALA A 250 16.88 16.30 -0.47
CA ALA A 250 17.56 15.79 0.71
C ALA A 250 16.61 15.03 1.68
N VAL A 251 15.32 15.35 1.69
CA VAL A 251 14.35 14.80 2.65
C VAL A 251 13.31 13.88 2.00
N ALA A 252 12.92 14.15 0.76
CA ALA A 252 11.83 13.45 0.09
C ALA A 252 12.01 11.93 -0.03
N PRO A 253 13.22 11.37 -0.27
CA PRO A 253 13.42 9.93 -0.30
C PRO A 253 13.02 9.22 1.01
N ALA A 254 13.29 9.85 2.16
CA ALA A 254 12.89 9.31 3.47
C ALA A 254 11.38 9.38 3.72
N VAL A 255 10.66 10.23 2.99
CA VAL A 255 9.20 10.33 3.04
C VAL A 255 8.53 9.24 2.20
N VAL A 256 9.10 8.92 1.03
CA VAL A 256 8.45 8.04 0.03
C VAL A 256 8.86 6.57 0.20
N ARG A 257 10.10 6.31 0.59
CA ARG A 257 10.57 4.92 0.76
C ARG A 257 9.91 4.27 1.97
N GLY A 258 9.27 3.12 1.75
CA GLY A 258 8.74 2.30 2.84
C GLY A 258 9.85 1.81 3.78
N ARG A 259 9.57 1.81 5.08
CA ARG A 259 10.50 1.31 6.10
C ARG A 259 10.61 -0.22 6.00
N THR A 260 11.82 -0.75 6.13
CA THR A 260 12.09 -2.20 6.06
C THR A 260 12.60 -2.77 7.40
N ASP A 261 12.63 -1.93 8.42
CA ASP A 261 13.26 -2.21 9.72
C ASP A 261 12.30 -2.12 10.91
N LEU A 262 10.98 -2.15 10.66
CA LEU A 262 9.99 -2.08 11.74
C LEU A 262 10.12 -3.27 12.69
N THR A 263 9.97 -2.99 13.98
CA THR A 263 9.74 -4.05 14.97
C THR A 263 8.29 -4.49 14.87
N VAL A 264 8.05 -5.68 14.33
CA VAL A 264 6.72 -6.28 14.24
C VAL A 264 6.61 -7.40 15.26
N ALA A 265 5.43 -7.53 15.87
CA ALA A 265 5.15 -8.62 16.79
C ALA A 265 5.18 -9.98 16.06
N ASP A 266 5.48 -11.05 16.79
CA ASP A 266 5.31 -12.40 16.27
C ASP A 266 3.82 -12.62 15.94
N LEU A 267 3.57 -13.08 14.73
CA LEU A 267 2.25 -13.27 14.17
C LEU A 267 2.17 -14.63 13.48
N ASP A 268 1.17 -15.43 13.81
CA ASP A 268 0.82 -16.57 12.98
C ASP A 268 0.07 -16.04 11.74
N ASP A 269 0.78 -16.00 10.64
CA ASP A 269 0.27 -15.55 9.35
C ASP A 269 -0.04 -16.71 8.39
N SER A 270 0.01 -17.96 8.89
CA SER A 270 -0.42 -19.13 8.14
C SER A 270 -1.88 -18.96 7.69
N LEU A 271 -2.17 -19.33 6.45
CA LEU A 271 -3.56 -19.34 6.01
C LEU A 271 -4.34 -20.39 6.83
N PRO A 272 -5.46 -20.00 7.49
CA PRO A 272 -6.19 -20.91 8.35
C PRO A 272 -6.80 -22.07 7.54
N ARG A 273 -6.98 -23.22 8.17
CA ARG A 273 -7.68 -24.38 7.58
C ARG A 273 -9.17 -24.40 7.88
N SER A 274 -9.59 -23.58 8.84
CA SER A 274 -10.98 -23.41 9.28
C SER A 274 -11.13 -22.04 9.94
N ASP A 275 -12.38 -21.58 10.08
CA ASP A 275 -12.66 -20.35 10.82
C ASP A 275 -12.06 -20.39 12.22
N ALA A 276 -11.49 -19.29 12.67
CA ALA A 276 -11.01 -19.14 14.05
C ALA A 276 -12.18 -19.01 15.04
N ASP A 277 -13.26 -18.35 14.62
CA ASP A 277 -14.49 -18.18 15.38
C ASP A 277 -15.71 -18.32 14.45
N PRO A 278 -16.19 -19.57 14.22
CA PRO A 278 -17.34 -19.82 13.33
C PRO A 278 -18.62 -19.14 13.80
N GLU A 279 -18.87 -19.08 15.13
CA GLU A 279 -20.08 -18.49 15.69
C GLU A 279 -20.12 -16.97 15.46
N MET A 280 -19.02 -16.30 15.71
CA MET A 280 -18.87 -14.87 15.43
C MET A 280 -19.01 -14.60 13.93
N LEU A 281 -18.40 -15.38 13.07
CA LEU A 281 -18.46 -15.19 11.61
C LEU A 281 -19.90 -15.37 11.10
N ASP A 282 -20.63 -16.35 11.62
CA ASP A 282 -22.05 -16.53 11.31
C ASP A 282 -22.94 -15.41 11.86
N ALA A 283 -22.61 -14.87 13.05
CA ALA A 283 -23.31 -13.72 13.62
C ALA A 283 -23.12 -12.47 12.76
N LEU A 284 -21.88 -12.17 12.35
CA LEU A 284 -21.57 -11.08 11.41
C LEU A 284 -22.29 -11.27 10.07
N GLY A 285 -22.34 -12.51 9.57
CA GLY A 285 -23.07 -12.85 8.35
C GLY A 285 -24.56 -12.51 8.43
N ARG A 286 -25.21 -12.79 9.56
CA ARG A 286 -26.63 -12.48 9.80
C ARG A 286 -26.87 -11.00 10.05
N GLU A 287 -26.08 -10.38 10.93
CA GLU A 287 -26.25 -8.99 11.36
C GLU A 287 -26.06 -8.01 10.20
N PHE A 288 -25.02 -8.25 9.40
CA PHE A 288 -24.62 -7.36 8.32
C PHE A 288 -25.01 -7.84 6.91
N GLY A 289 -25.75 -8.95 6.80
CA GLY A 289 -26.16 -9.47 5.48
C GLY A 289 -25.02 -9.98 4.62
N LEU A 290 -23.93 -10.47 5.24
CA LEU A 290 -22.69 -10.87 4.57
C LEU A 290 -22.57 -12.38 4.32
N ALA A 291 -23.61 -13.16 4.60
CA ALA A 291 -23.55 -14.63 4.57
C ALA A 291 -22.96 -15.19 3.26
N SER A 292 -23.34 -14.63 2.11
CA SER A 292 -22.81 -15.09 0.81
C SER A 292 -21.33 -14.76 0.58
N SER A 293 -20.83 -13.64 1.10
CA SER A 293 -19.43 -13.26 1.00
C SER A 293 -18.56 -14.09 1.95
N ILE A 294 -19.07 -14.34 3.15
CA ILE A 294 -18.41 -15.21 4.13
C ILE A 294 -18.31 -16.64 3.60
N GLU A 295 -19.37 -17.15 2.96
CA GLU A 295 -19.34 -18.50 2.38
C GLU A 295 -18.31 -18.60 1.22
N ARG A 296 -18.20 -17.56 0.40
CA ARG A 296 -17.14 -17.52 -0.62
C ARG A 296 -15.74 -17.50 -0.01
N LEU A 297 -15.56 -16.75 1.09
CA LEU A 297 -14.28 -16.71 1.81
C LEU A 297 -13.94 -18.08 2.42
N ARG A 298 -14.88 -18.74 3.08
CA ARG A 298 -14.73 -20.11 3.60
C ARG A 298 -14.35 -21.08 2.50
N THR A 299 -15.06 -21.03 1.38
CA THR A 299 -14.79 -21.90 0.22
C THR A 299 -13.39 -21.66 -0.32
N ALA A 300 -12.95 -20.39 -0.42
CA ALA A 300 -11.62 -20.04 -0.87
C ALA A 300 -10.54 -20.61 0.07
N ILE A 301 -10.69 -20.41 1.38
CA ILE A 301 -9.76 -20.93 2.38
C ILE A 301 -9.72 -22.48 2.33
N ALA A 302 -10.87 -23.14 2.34
CA ALA A 302 -10.94 -24.59 2.27
C ALA A 302 -10.38 -25.19 0.99
N SER A 303 -10.32 -24.43 -0.10
CA SER A 303 -9.77 -24.91 -1.38
C SER A 303 -8.24 -25.07 -1.40
N ILE A 304 -7.55 -24.55 -0.38
CA ILE A 304 -6.10 -24.57 -0.26
C ILE A 304 -5.63 -25.60 0.77
N ALA A 305 -6.48 -25.90 1.76
CA ALA A 305 -6.25 -26.96 2.75
C ALA A 305 -6.33 -28.38 2.10
#